data_aa69c2b6bdc736ddb9da68f39710b8ac
#
_entry.id   aa69c2b6bdc736ddb9da68f39710b8ac
#
_cell.length_a   1.000
_cell.length_b   1.000
_cell.length_c   1.000
_cell.angle_alpha   90.00
_cell.angle_beta   90.00
_cell.angle_gamma   90.00
#
_symmetry.space_group_name_H-M   'P 1'
#
loop_
_entity.id
_entity.type
_entity.pdbx_description
1 polymer ?
#
loop_
_entity_poly.entity_id
_entity_poly.type
_entity_poly.pdbx_seq_one_letter_code
_entity_poly.pdbx_strand_id
1 'polypeptide(L)'
;MTSRARLRLTMTLTALALLALGCAGGGGGGDQKIVIGVYGSMTGGDATFGQSTKTGFELALSELQTSQQGMIGGIRIESVVEDDQGRPEEAATVVQKLINQDRVACVVGEVASSRSLAAAPICQQNEVPMITPSSTNPRVTQVGDYIFRMCFLDDFQGESIARFAAENLKLKKVAVLKDVKNDYSVALAQYFTAAFAKLGGTVVVEQTYSSGDPDFRAPLTKIKARNPEALIVPGYYTEAGLIARQARELGITVPILGGDGWESEKLIEIGGDAMNGCYYTNHWSLDQPQLQPFVTAYRSKYQSEPDAIAGLAYDAGKVLFAALQKLATDDPAAFKALASNSSGEARVAASRKLRDNIAATRDYAGVTGTISLDANRNARKPIVVIEVKDGKKVFAASMEQSAPTP
;
A
#
# COMPACT_ATOMS: atom_id res chain seq x y z
N MET A 1 -89.39 23.36 -31.97
CA MET A 1 -88.08 24.02 -32.14
C MET A 1 -87.07 22.96 -31.94
N THR A 2 -86.59 22.41 -32.98
CA THR A 2 -85.37 22.39 -33.67
C THR A 2 -84.33 21.42 -33.00
N SER A 3 -84.13 20.23 -33.53
CA SER A 3 -83.25 19.83 -34.61
C SER A 3 -81.76 19.88 -34.27
N ARG A 4 -81.16 18.75 -34.58
CA ARG A 4 -79.70 18.52 -34.74
C ARG A 4 -79.00 17.88 -33.57
N ALA A 5 -78.81 16.57 -33.69
CA ALA A 5 -77.58 15.86 -33.37
C ALA A 5 -77.69 14.36 -33.71
N ARG A 6 -77.64 14.04 -34.96
CA ARG A 6 -77.31 12.69 -35.41
C ARG A 6 -76.30 12.86 -36.56
N LEU A 7 -75.05 12.78 -36.24
CA LEU A 7 -73.99 12.39 -37.18
C LEU A 7 -72.61 12.61 -36.50
N ARG A 8 -72.02 11.55 -36.01
CA ARG A 8 -70.59 11.37 -35.85
C ARG A 8 -70.31 10.19 -34.89
N LEU A 9 -70.58 9.01 -35.39
CA LEU A 9 -70.14 7.78 -34.71
C LEU A 9 -69.75 6.76 -35.78
N THR A 10 -68.64 7.00 -36.46
CA THR A 10 -68.01 5.99 -37.34
C THR A 10 -66.69 6.58 -37.82
N MET A 11 -65.68 6.74 -36.92
CA MET A 11 -64.30 6.94 -37.34
C MET A 11 -63.39 6.96 -36.12
N THR A 12 -63.25 5.87 -35.38
CA THR A 12 -62.19 5.68 -34.36
C THR A 12 -62.06 4.23 -33.99
N LEU A 13 -61.80 3.34 -34.96
CA LEU A 13 -61.47 1.93 -34.68
C LEU A 13 -60.38 1.38 -35.59
N THR A 14 -59.48 2.21 -36.10
CA THR A 14 -58.33 1.72 -36.93
C THR A 14 -56.97 2.35 -36.57
N ALA A 15 -56.80 2.84 -35.33
CA ALA A 15 -55.54 3.44 -34.89
C ALA A 15 -54.98 2.82 -33.59
N LEU A 16 -55.34 1.57 -33.24
CA LEU A 16 -54.89 0.94 -32.00
C LEU A 16 -54.21 -0.42 -32.24
N ALA A 17 -53.64 -0.65 -33.43
CA ALA A 17 -52.91 -1.91 -33.75
C ALA A 17 -51.47 -1.72 -34.21
N LEU A 18 -50.82 -0.58 -33.97
CA LEU A 18 -49.42 -0.33 -34.40
C LEU A 18 -48.52 0.20 -33.31
N LEU A 19 -48.84 0.04 -32.03
CA LEU A 19 -48.00 0.43 -30.89
C LEU A 19 -47.57 -0.75 -29.99
N ALA A 20 -47.63 -1.98 -30.46
CA ALA A 20 -47.23 -3.17 -29.68
C ALA A 20 -45.97 -3.90 -30.22
N LEU A 21 -45.13 -3.26 -31.03
CA LEU A 21 -43.86 -3.85 -31.53
C LEU A 21 -42.66 -2.95 -31.27
N GLY A 22 -42.54 -2.31 -30.10
CA GLY A 22 -41.45 -1.41 -29.78
C GLY A 22 -40.90 -1.52 -28.36
N CYS A 23 -41.08 -2.67 -27.67
CA CYS A 23 -40.50 -2.90 -26.34
C CYS A 23 -39.97 -4.32 -26.18
N ALA A 24 -39.21 -4.83 -27.16
CA ALA A 24 -38.44 -6.03 -27.01
C ALA A 24 -36.99 -5.71 -27.40
N GLY A 25 -36.21 -5.20 -26.46
CA GLY A 25 -34.79 -4.95 -26.72
C GLY A 25 -34.17 -3.84 -25.88
N GLY A 26 -34.61 -3.69 -24.64
CA GLY A 26 -33.96 -2.85 -23.64
C GLY A 26 -33.63 -3.67 -22.42
N GLY A 27 -32.75 -4.69 -22.60
CA GLY A 27 -32.04 -5.30 -21.47
C GLY A 27 -31.23 -4.18 -20.82
N GLY A 28 -31.57 -3.83 -19.57
CA GLY A 28 -30.85 -2.88 -18.77
C GLY A 28 -29.37 -3.24 -18.67
N GLY A 29 -28.59 -2.79 -19.63
CA GLY A 29 -27.15 -2.71 -19.56
C GLY A 29 -26.80 -1.55 -18.62
N GLY A 30 -27.00 -1.75 -17.32
CA GLY A 30 -26.26 -0.93 -16.35
C GLY A 30 -24.79 -1.04 -16.72
N ASP A 31 -24.13 0.09 -16.81
CA ASP A 31 -22.74 0.22 -17.26
C ASP A 31 -21.89 -0.75 -16.42
N GLN A 32 -21.51 -1.90 -17.03
CA GLN A 32 -20.74 -2.92 -16.31
C GLN A 32 -19.39 -2.35 -15.94
N LYS A 33 -19.05 -2.37 -14.68
CA LYS A 33 -17.77 -1.87 -14.18
C LYS A 33 -17.14 -2.85 -13.20
N ILE A 34 -15.82 -2.92 -13.21
CA ILE A 34 -15.03 -3.58 -12.18
C ILE A 34 -14.50 -2.50 -11.26
N VAL A 35 -14.83 -2.60 -9.98
CA VAL A 35 -14.44 -1.63 -8.96
C VAL A 35 -13.25 -2.19 -8.18
N ILE A 36 -12.24 -1.36 -7.97
CA ILE A 36 -11.07 -1.65 -7.14
C ILE A 36 -11.18 -0.80 -5.88
N GLY A 37 -11.08 -1.44 -4.71
CA GLY A 37 -11.02 -0.73 -3.43
C GLY A 37 -9.59 -0.26 -3.16
N VAL A 38 -9.43 0.99 -2.76
CA VAL A 38 -8.17 1.52 -2.24
C VAL A 38 -8.42 1.99 -0.83
N TYR A 39 -7.62 1.55 0.13
CA TYR A 39 -7.77 1.99 1.51
C TYR A 39 -6.43 2.31 2.16
N GLY A 40 -6.47 3.17 3.15
CA GLY A 40 -5.30 3.59 3.92
C GLY A 40 -5.61 4.77 4.80
N SER A 41 -4.64 5.21 5.57
CA SER A 41 -4.75 6.39 6.44
C SER A 41 -4.75 7.66 5.59
N MET A 42 -5.93 8.16 5.23
CA MET A 42 -6.03 9.45 4.51
C MET A 42 -5.94 10.63 5.48
N THR A 43 -6.25 10.37 6.76
CA THR A 43 -6.22 11.33 7.86
C THR A 43 -5.43 10.78 9.06
N GLY A 44 -5.15 11.62 10.07
CA GLY A 44 -4.41 11.22 11.27
C GLY A 44 -2.89 11.34 11.16
N GLY A 45 -2.18 10.70 12.10
CA GLY A 45 -0.72 10.82 12.24
C GLY A 45 0.07 10.25 11.05
N ASP A 46 -0.47 9.25 10.37
CA ASP A 46 0.16 8.55 9.25
C ASP A 46 -0.48 8.92 7.89
N ALA A 47 -1.13 10.09 7.79
CA ALA A 47 -1.94 10.46 6.62
C ALA A 47 -1.18 10.45 5.28
N THR A 48 0.13 10.69 5.29
CA THR A 48 0.92 10.63 4.05
C THR A 48 0.93 9.23 3.44
N PHE A 49 0.85 8.17 4.24
CA PHE A 49 0.83 6.78 3.76
C PHE A 49 -0.39 6.48 2.88
N GLY A 50 -1.58 6.83 3.36
CA GLY A 50 -2.80 6.64 2.59
C GLY A 50 -2.87 7.55 1.37
N GLN A 51 -2.46 8.82 1.52
CA GLN A 51 -2.41 9.77 0.41
C GLN A 51 -1.47 9.31 -0.70
N SER A 52 -0.28 8.82 -0.36
CA SER A 52 0.68 8.27 -1.33
C SER A 52 0.18 6.98 -1.98
N THR A 53 -0.47 6.09 -1.21
CA THR A 53 -1.12 4.89 -1.76
C THR A 53 -2.19 5.27 -2.78
N LYS A 54 -3.06 6.22 -2.43
CA LYS A 54 -4.10 6.72 -3.32
C LYS A 54 -3.52 7.31 -4.59
N THR A 55 -2.60 8.27 -4.48
CA THR A 55 -2.07 8.98 -5.65
C THR A 55 -1.24 8.08 -6.55
N GLY A 56 -0.46 7.14 -6.00
CA GLY A 56 0.26 6.14 -6.78
C GLY A 56 -0.69 5.24 -7.58
N PHE A 57 -1.71 4.68 -6.94
CA PHE A 57 -2.72 3.87 -7.62
C PHE A 57 -3.51 4.67 -8.66
N GLU A 58 -3.95 5.89 -8.34
CA GLU A 58 -4.69 6.76 -9.26
C GLU A 58 -3.85 7.19 -10.47
N LEU A 59 -2.53 7.28 -10.34
CA LEU A 59 -1.66 7.50 -11.49
C LEU A 59 -1.68 6.30 -12.43
N ALA A 60 -1.54 5.08 -11.92
CA ALA A 60 -1.66 3.86 -12.72
C ALA A 60 -3.02 3.74 -13.41
N LEU A 61 -4.11 4.06 -12.71
CA LEU A 61 -5.47 4.06 -13.26
C LEU A 61 -5.63 5.15 -14.34
N SER A 62 -5.04 6.33 -14.16
CA SER A 62 -5.13 7.40 -15.16
C SER A 62 -4.39 7.08 -16.45
N GLU A 63 -3.29 6.33 -16.37
CA GLU A 63 -2.61 5.83 -17.57
C GLU A 63 -3.47 4.79 -18.33
N LEU A 64 -4.18 3.92 -17.60
CA LEU A 64 -5.16 3.04 -18.20
C LEU A 64 -6.29 3.84 -18.87
N GLN A 65 -6.77 4.91 -18.24
CA GLN A 65 -7.78 5.81 -18.78
C GLN A 65 -7.31 6.47 -20.08
N THR A 66 -6.04 6.89 -20.15
CA THR A 66 -5.47 7.52 -21.32
C THR A 66 -5.21 6.52 -22.46
N SER A 67 -4.62 5.36 -22.15
CA SER A 67 -4.19 4.39 -23.16
C SER A 67 -5.31 3.49 -23.69
N GLN A 68 -6.30 3.16 -22.84
CA GLN A 68 -7.38 2.20 -23.13
C GLN A 68 -8.78 2.74 -22.79
N GLN A 69 -8.95 4.06 -22.71
CA GLN A 69 -10.22 4.71 -22.32
C GLN A 69 -10.76 4.22 -20.96
N GLY A 70 -9.88 3.77 -20.05
CA GLY A 70 -10.23 3.22 -18.75
C GLY A 70 -10.89 1.85 -18.80
N MET A 71 -10.78 1.11 -19.91
CA MET A 71 -11.43 -0.17 -20.10
C MET A 71 -10.41 -1.30 -20.25
N ILE A 72 -10.72 -2.45 -19.67
CA ILE A 72 -10.08 -3.72 -19.91
C ILE A 72 -11.15 -4.67 -20.44
N GLY A 73 -10.92 -5.36 -21.55
CA GLY A 73 -11.89 -6.30 -22.12
C GLY A 73 -13.28 -5.69 -22.38
N GLY A 74 -13.36 -4.38 -22.64
CA GLY A 74 -14.62 -3.65 -22.85
C GLY A 74 -15.40 -3.31 -21.56
N ILE A 75 -14.83 -3.57 -20.37
CA ILE A 75 -15.44 -3.22 -19.07
C ILE A 75 -14.64 -2.09 -18.43
N ARG A 76 -15.34 -1.08 -17.91
CA ARG A 76 -14.73 0.06 -17.22
C ARG A 76 -14.11 -0.35 -15.89
N ILE A 77 -12.89 0.13 -15.63
CA ILE A 77 -12.21 -0.03 -14.35
C ILE A 77 -12.35 1.28 -13.58
N GLU A 78 -12.87 1.19 -12.36
CA GLU A 78 -13.04 2.33 -11.44
C GLU A 78 -12.41 2.01 -10.09
N SER A 79 -12.16 3.04 -9.28
CA SER A 79 -11.70 2.87 -7.90
C SER A 79 -12.62 3.58 -6.92
N VAL A 80 -12.71 3.02 -5.70
CA VAL A 80 -13.31 3.63 -4.52
C VAL A 80 -12.24 3.72 -3.46
N VAL A 81 -12.11 4.89 -2.82
CA VAL A 81 -11.09 5.17 -1.81
C VAL A 81 -11.74 5.30 -0.44
N GLU A 82 -11.21 4.62 0.56
CA GLU A 82 -11.69 4.64 1.95
C GLU A 82 -10.57 5.02 2.91
N ASP A 83 -10.92 5.82 3.93
CA ASP A 83 -10.02 6.26 4.99
C ASP A 83 -10.17 5.38 6.24
N ASP A 84 -9.10 4.70 6.62
CA ASP A 84 -9.05 3.90 7.87
C ASP A 84 -8.61 4.72 9.09
N GLN A 85 -8.37 6.01 8.93
CA GLN A 85 -8.00 6.97 9.98
C GLN A 85 -6.78 6.51 10.80
N GLY A 86 -5.92 5.68 10.24
CA GLY A 86 -4.75 5.11 10.91
C GLY A 86 -5.07 4.09 12.00
N ARG A 87 -6.25 3.44 11.98
CA ARG A 87 -6.69 2.52 13.02
C ARG A 87 -7.02 1.13 12.49
N PRO A 88 -6.53 0.04 13.13
CA PRO A 88 -6.78 -1.33 12.66
C PRO A 88 -8.27 -1.71 12.62
N GLU A 89 -9.09 -1.26 13.58
CA GLU A 89 -10.52 -1.52 13.61
C GLU A 89 -11.26 -0.83 12.47
N GLU A 90 -10.83 0.38 12.09
CA GLU A 90 -11.41 1.08 10.94
C GLU A 90 -10.95 0.43 9.62
N ALA A 91 -9.70 -0.02 9.52
CA ALA A 91 -9.22 -0.77 8.37
C ALA A 91 -10.08 -2.02 8.11
N ALA A 92 -10.43 -2.76 9.16
CA ALA A 92 -11.36 -3.88 9.06
C ALA A 92 -12.76 -3.41 8.57
N THR A 93 -13.27 -2.32 9.14
CA THR A 93 -14.60 -1.78 8.80
C THR A 93 -14.68 -1.33 7.35
N VAL A 94 -13.70 -0.54 6.88
CA VAL A 94 -13.72 -0.03 5.50
C VAL A 94 -13.53 -1.14 4.48
N VAL A 95 -12.72 -2.16 4.78
CA VAL A 95 -12.55 -3.31 3.87
C VAL A 95 -13.84 -4.15 3.81
N GLN A 96 -14.56 -4.34 4.91
CA GLN A 96 -15.89 -4.95 4.88
C GLN A 96 -16.87 -4.16 4.01
N LYS A 97 -16.86 -2.83 4.08
CA LYS A 97 -17.68 -1.95 3.23
C LYS A 97 -17.30 -2.12 1.76
N LEU A 98 -16.01 -2.03 1.41
CA LEU A 98 -15.52 -2.20 0.05
C LEU A 98 -15.98 -3.53 -0.57
N ILE A 99 -15.92 -4.62 0.19
CA ILE A 99 -16.30 -5.95 -0.28
C ILE A 99 -17.83 -6.10 -0.39
N ASN A 100 -18.57 -5.74 0.68
CA ASN A 100 -19.99 -6.07 0.79
C ASN A 100 -20.91 -5.04 0.11
N GLN A 101 -20.54 -3.75 0.12
CA GLN A 101 -21.35 -2.67 -0.43
C GLN A 101 -20.87 -2.26 -1.82
N ASP A 102 -19.57 -1.95 -1.95
CA ASP A 102 -18.98 -1.48 -3.21
C ASP A 102 -18.65 -2.63 -4.16
N ARG A 103 -18.64 -3.89 -3.65
CA ARG A 103 -18.41 -5.11 -4.42
C ARG A 103 -17.14 -5.07 -5.25
N VAL A 104 -16.05 -4.67 -4.61
CA VAL A 104 -14.75 -4.56 -5.26
C VAL A 104 -14.22 -5.92 -5.72
N ALA A 105 -13.49 -5.94 -6.83
CA ALA A 105 -12.85 -7.14 -7.35
C ALA A 105 -11.48 -7.41 -6.69
N CYS A 106 -10.85 -6.37 -6.16
CA CYS A 106 -9.58 -6.43 -5.45
C CYS A 106 -9.50 -5.25 -4.50
N VAL A 107 -8.72 -5.39 -3.42
CA VAL A 107 -8.40 -4.32 -2.49
C VAL A 107 -6.91 -3.98 -2.58
N VAL A 108 -6.54 -2.71 -2.69
CA VAL A 108 -5.17 -2.21 -2.65
C VAL A 108 -4.98 -1.36 -1.39
N GLY A 109 -4.01 -1.69 -0.58
CA GLY A 109 -3.76 -1.11 0.75
C GLY A 109 -3.40 -2.20 1.74
N GLU A 110 -3.02 -1.91 2.89
CA GLU A 110 -2.59 -0.74 3.62
C GLU A 110 -1.05 -0.72 3.68
N VAL A 111 -0.46 0.38 4.12
CA VAL A 111 0.99 0.52 4.34
C VAL A 111 1.37 -0.07 5.69
N ALA A 112 0.65 0.26 6.74
CA ALA A 112 0.93 -0.18 8.10
C ALA A 112 0.51 -1.63 8.34
N SER A 113 1.45 -2.45 8.81
CA SER A 113 1.25 -3.89 8.96
C SER A 113 0.12 -4.28 9.91
N SER A 114 -0.08 -3.57 11.02
CA SER A 114 -1.18 -3.84 11.96
C SER A 114 -2.56 -3.64 11.32
N ARG A 115 -2.70 -2.65 10.44
CA ARG A 115 -3.93 -2.37 9.70
C ARG A 115 -4.17 -3.41 8.59
N SER A 116 -3.11 -3.80 7.87
CA SER A 116 -3.18 -4.90 6.91
C SER A 116 -3.54 -6.22 7.58
N LEU A 117 -3.00 -6.51 8.77
CA LEU A 117 -3.33 -7.72 9.55
C LEU A 117 -4.79 -7.74 10.02
N ALA A 118 -5.40 -6.58 10.26
CA ALA A 118 -6.82 -6.48 10.58
C ALA A 118 -7.73 -6.68 9.36
N ALA A 119 -7.31 -6.21 8.19
CA ALA A 119 -8.07 -6.29 6.93
C ALA A 119 -7.92 -7.63 6.21
N ALA A 120 -6.72 -8.22 6.22
CA ALA A 120 -6.38 -9.41 5.44
C ALA A 120 -7.29 -10.63 5.71
N PRO A 121 -7.70 -10.96 6.96
CA PRO A 121 -8.63 -12.06 7.21
C PRO A 121 -10.00 -11.86 6.52
N ILE A 122 -10.45 -10.62 6.41
CA ILE A 122 -11.72 -10.27 5.77
C ILE A 122 -11.62 -10.52 4.26
N CYS A 123 -10.53 -10.07 3.63
CA CYS A 123 -10.25 -10.32 2.22
C CYS A 123 -10.15 -11.83 1.95
N GLN A 124 -9.41 -12.57 2.78
CA GLN A 124 -9.24 -14.01 2.65
C GLN A 124 -10.57 -14.77 2.77
N GLN A 125 -11.38 -14.46 3.77
CA GLN A 125 -12.68 -15.13 4.02
C GLN A 125 -13.69 -14.87 2.90
N ASN A 126 -13.63 -13.70 2.25
CA ASN A 126 -14.51 -13.35 1.14
C ASN A 126 -13.92 -13.69 -0.22
N GLU A 127 -12.76 -14.34 -0.27
CA GLU A 127 -12.05 -14.69 -1.49
C GLU A 127 -11.83 -13.46 -2.42
N VAL A 128 -11.48 -12.30 -1.85
CA VAL A 128 -11.17 -11.07 -2.59
C VAL A 128 -9.66 -10.80 -2.46
N PRO A 129 -8.91 -10.71 -3.55
CA PRO A 129 -7.49 -10.41 -3.49
C PRO A 129 -7.21 -9.07 -2.81
N MET A 130 -6.18 -9.04 -1.96
CA MET A 130 -5.64 -7.84 -1.33
C MET A 130 -4.17 -7.70 -1.69
N ILE A 131 -3.77 -6.53 -2.17
CA ILE A 131 -2.39 -6.19 -2.51
C ILE A 131 -1.95 -5.04 -1.61
N THR A 132 -1.10 -5.34 -0.61
CA THR A 132 -0.48 -4.27 0.15
C THR A 132 0.71 -3.69 -0.61
N PRO A 133 0.80 -2.36 -0.77
CA PRO A 133 1.98 -1.74 -1.36
C PRO A 133 3.21 -1.85 -0.46
N SER A 134 3.09 -1.67 0.87
CA SER A 134 4.24 -1.50 1.75
C SER A 134 4.14 -2.14 3.14
N SER A 135 3.16 -2.99 3.43
CA SER A 135 3.18 -3.73 4.70
C SER A 135 4.25 -4.82 4.69
N THR A 136 5.32 -4.60 5.44
CA THR A 136 6.55 -5.40 5.42
C THR A 136 6.53 -6.60 6.37
N ASN A 137 5.61 -6.63 7.37
CA ASN A 137 5.56 -7.73 8.33
C ASN A 137 5.22 -9.07 7.64
N PRO A 138 6.05 -10.12 7.80
CA PRO A 138 5.85 -11.42 7.13
C PRO A 138 4.47 -12.03 7.39
N ARG A 139 3.87 -11.80 8.56
CA ARG A 139 2.56 -12.35 8.94
C ARG A 139 1.43 -11.91 8.02
N VAL A 140 1.55 -10.78 7.32
CA VAL A 140 0.47 -10.24 6.48
C VAL A 140 0.10 -11.21 5.37
N THR A 141 1.06 -11.71 4.58
CA THR A 141 0.77 -12.68 3.50
C THR A 141 0.56 -14.09 4.01
N GLN A 142 0.94 -14.39 5.27
CA GLN A 142 0.68 -15.68 5.90
C GLN A 142 -0.79 -15.87 6.31
N VAL A 143 -1.61 -14.81 6.31
CA VAL A 143 -3.06 -14.89 6.56
C VAL A 143 -3.75 -15.80 5.57
N GLY A 144 -3.35 -15.79 4.29
CA GLY A 144 -3.93 -16.65 3.28
C GLY A 144 -3.47 -16.35 1.86
N ASP A 145 -3.95 -17.15 0.91
CA ASP A 145 -3.51 -17.15 -0.48
C ASP A 145 -4.10 -16.01 -1.34
N TYR A 146 -5.01 -15.23 -0.79
CA TYR A 146 -5.55 -14.02 -1.42
C TYR A 146 -4.76 -12.74 -1.06
N ILE A 147 -3.70 -12.84 -0.23
CA ILE A 147 -2.97 -11.68 0.28
C ILE A 147 -1.59 -11.61 -0.37
N PHE A 148 -1.30 -10.46 -0.99
CA PHE A 148 -0.10 -10.17 -1.78
C PHE A 148 0.61 -8.93 -1.26
N ARG A 149 1.93 -8.80 -1.54
CA ARG A 149 2.69 -7.58 -1.24
C ARG A 149 3.64 -7.20 -2.37
N MET A 150 3.87 -5.88 -2.51
CA MET A 150 4.78 -5.32 -3.51
C MET A 150 6.14 -4.89 -2.94
N CYS A 151 6.32 -4.97 -1.63
CA CYS A 151 7.54 -4.56 -0.92
C CYS A 151 8.37 -5.76 -0.43
N PHE A 152 9.56 -5.47 0.12
CA PHE A 152 10.39 -6.42 0.85
C PHE A 152 9.78 -6.78 2.22
N LEU A 153 10.46 -7.66 2.97
CA LEU A 153 10.02 -8.17 4.27
C LEU A 153 10.87 -7.59 5.42
N ASP A 154 10.27 -7.52 6.63
CA ASP A 154 10.92 -7.02 7.85
C ASP A 154 12.11 -7.86 8.30
N ASP A 155 12.15 -9.16 8.01
CA ASP A 155 13.30 -10.00 8.32
C ASP A 155 14.54 -9.54 7.54
N PHE A 156 14.40 -9.32 6.24
CA PHE A 156 15.46 -8.76 5.40
C PHE A 156 15.75 -7.30 5.76
N GLN A 157 14.73 -6.51 6.10
CA GLN A 157 14.93 -5.12 6.52
C GLN A 157 15.73 -5.04 7.82
N GLY A 158 15.38 -5.83 8.83
CA GLY A 158 16.10 -5.88 10.11
C GLY A 158 17.54 -6.33 9.95
N GLU A 159 17.81 -7.34 9.09
CA GLU A 159 19.15 -7.74 8.71
C GLU A 159 19.93 -6.60 8.04
N SER A 160 19.29 -5.89 7.10
CA SER A 160 19.90 -4.78 6.36
C SER A 160 20.29 -3.62 7.27
N ILE A 161 19.40 -3.23 8.20
CA ILE A 161 19.72 -2.20 9.20
C ILE A 161 20.86 -2.66 10.11
N ALA A 162 20.88 -3.93 10.54
CA ALA A 162 21.93 -4.46 11.39
C ALA A 162 23.29 -4.50 10.69
N ARG A 163 23.31 -4.91 9.41
CA ARG A 163 24.54 -4.89 8.59
C ARG A 163 25.03 -3.47 8.38
N PHE A 164 24.16 -2.55 8.02
CA PHE A 164 24.51 -1.13 7.85
C PHE A 164 25.10 -0.56 9.14
N ALA A 165 24.47 -0.82 10.30
CA ALA A 165 24.95 -0.40 11.60
C ALA A 165 26.35 -0.98 11.93
N ALA A 166 26.54 -2.30 11.74
CA ALA A 166 27.78 -2.99 12.10
C ALA A 166 28.91 -2.76 11.09
N GLU A 167 28.59 -2.81 9.78
CA GLU A 167 29.60 -2.83 8.71
C GLU A 167 29.91 -1.44 8.15
N ASN A 168 28.92 -0.56 8.01
CA ASN A 168 29.12 0.80 7.49
C ASN A 168 29.43 1.79 8.62
N LEU A 169 28.62 1.81 9.67
CA LEU A 169 28.80 2.73 10.79
C LEU A 169 29.72 2.20 11.88
N LYS A 170 30.17 0.92 11.82
CA LYS A 170 31.07 0.26 12.77
C LYS A 170 30.57 0.24 14.22
N LEU A 171 29.26 0.26 14.40
CA LEU A 171 28.62 0.27 15.72
C LEU A 171 28.72 -1.08 16.41
N LYS A 172 28.85 -1.07 17.74
CA LYS A 172 28.91 -2.26 18.60
C LYS A 172 27.82 -2.28 19.66
N LYS A 173 27.37 -1.11 20.12
CA LYS A 173 26.40 -0.96 21.21
C LYS A 173 25.29 -0.01 20.80
N VAL A 174 24.08 -0.50 20.70
CA VAL A 174 22.93 0.33 20.32
C VAL A 174 21.83 0.23 21.36
N ALA A 175 20.94 1.21 21.37
CA ALA A 175 19.65 1.15 22.08
C ALA A 175 18.54 0.95 21.08
N VAL A 176 17.43 0.38 21.53
CA VAL A 176 16.17 0.25 20.75
C VAL A 176 15.07 1.00 21.48
N LEU A 177 14.28 1.79 20.73
CA LEU A 177 13.06 2.44 21.19
C LEU A 177 11.94 2.11 20.22
N LYS A 178 11.00 1.23 20.62
CA LYS A 178 9.96 0.68 19.75
C LYS A 178 8.54 1.01 20.21
N ASP A 179 7.62 1.07 19.26
CA ASP A 179 6.19 1.16 19.51
C ASP A 179 5.62 -0.22 19.84
N VAL A 180 5.05 -0.38 21.05
CA VAL A 180 4.49 -1.68 21.49
C VAL A 180 3.12 -2.01 20.91
N LYS A 181 2.42 -1.02 20.32
CA LYS A 181 1.10 -1.21 19.72
C LYS A 181 1.16 -1.52 18.23
N ASN A 182 2.36 -1.49 17.64
CA ASN A 182 2.56 -1.59 16.21
C ASN A 182 3.30 -2.88 15.86
N ASP A 183 2.61 -3.82 15.16
CA ASP A 183 3.18 -5.12 14.77
C ASP A 183 4.45 -4.98 13.90
N TYR A 184 4.54 -3.94 13.05
CA TYR A 184 5.75 -3.62 12.29
C TYR A 184 6.90 -3.26 13.22
N SER A 185 6.71 -2.31 14.13
CA SER A 185 7.75 -1.83 15.04
C SER A 185 8.31 -2.95 15.93
N VAL A 186 7.41 -3.78 16.46
CA VAL A 186 7.77 -4.93 17.30
C VAL A 186 8.57 -5.96 16.52
N ALA A 187 8.11 -6.34 15.33
CA ALA A 187 8.76 -7.34 14.49
C ALA A 187 10.14 -6.86 14.00
N LEU A 188 10.21 -5.64 13.46
CA LEU A 188 11.46 -5.07 12.95
C LEU A 188 12.52 -4.94 14.06
N ALA A 189 12.13 -4.53 15.29
CA ALA A 189 13.03 -4.52 16.43
C ALA A 189 13.60 -5.91 16.75
N GLN A 190 12.78 -6.95 16.66
CA GLN A 190 13.19 -8.35 16.90
C GLN A 190 14.17 -8.83 15.83
N TYR A 191 13.86 -8.62 14.53
CA TYR A 191 14.72 -9.01 13.43
C TYR A 191 16.05 -8.28 13.47
N PHE A 192 16.04 -6.96 13.70
CA PHE A 192 17.23 -6.17 13.88
C PHE A 192 18.10 -6.72 15.03
N THR A 193 17.54 -6.90 16.21
CA THR A 193 18.27 -7.35 17.40
C THR A 193 18.92 -8.70 17.18
N ALA A 194 18.20 -9.65 16.59
CA ALA A 194 18.71 -10.98 16.29
C ALA A 194 19.86 -10.93 15.25
N ALA A 195 19.73 -10.12 14.20
CA ALA A 195 20.75 -9.96 13.18
C ALA A 195 21.99 -9.23 13.73
N PHE A 196 21.79 -8.15 14.50
CA PHE A 196 22.87 -7.36 15.08
C PHE A 196 23.72 -8.19 16.06
N ALA A 197 23.08 -9.04 16.86
CA ALA A 197 23.78 -9.97 17.76
C ALA A 197 24.66 -10.97 16.98
N LYS A 198 24.19 -11.52 15.84
CA LYS A 198 24.99 -12.40 14.96
C LYS A 198 26.24 -11.71 14.40
N LEU A 199 26.19 -10.39 14.23
CA LEU A 199 27.29 -9.55 13.77
C LEU A 199 28.22 -9.08 14.91
N GLY A 200 28.00 -9.59 16.15
CA GLY A 200 28.79 -9.24 17.33
C GLY A 200 28.39 -7.92 17.99
N GLY A 201 27.25 -7.36 17.60
CA GLY A 201 26.68 -6.17 18.22
C GLY A 201 25.84 -6.50 19.48
N THR A 202 25.58 -5.50 20.28
CA THR A 202 24.80 -5.63 21.53
C THR A 202 23.74 -4.54 21.62
N VAL A 203 22.49 -4.90 21.92
CA VAL A 203 21.44 -3.98 22.34
C VAL A 203 21.58 -3.77 23.84
N VAL A 204 22.10 -2.61 24.25
CA VAL A 204 22.40 -2.30 25.67
C VAL A 204 21.17 -1.95 26.49
N VAL A 205 20.10 -1.52 25.82
CA VAL A 205 18.79 -1.24 26.43
C VAL A 205 17.71 -1.20 25.36
N GLU A 206 16.56 -1.75 25.69
CA GLU A 206 15.32 -1.60 24.94
C GLU A 206 14.32 -0.81 25.76
N GLN A 207 13.70 0.20 25.14
CA GLN A 207 12.63 1.00 25.71
C GLN A 207 11.44 1.02 24.75
N THR A 208 10.30 1.44 25.24
CA THR A 208 9.04 1.39 24.50
C THR A 208 8.29 2.71 24.58
N TYR A 209 7.41 2.91 23.60
CA TYR A 209 6.40 3.96 23.55
C TYR A 209 5.10 3.38 22.95
N SER A 210 4.06 4.18 22.88
CA SER A 210 2.82 3.84 22.17
C SER A 210 2.54 4.86 21.06
N SER A 211 2.02 4.39 19.92
CA SER A 211 1.57 5.29 18.84
C SER A 211 0.71 6.42 19.39
N GLY A 212 1.01 7.64 18.95
CA GLY A 212 0.35 8.85 19.38
C GLY A 212 0.90 9.48 20.66
N ASP A 213 1.92 8.89 21.31
CA ASP A 213 2.60 9.51 22.43
C ASP A 213 3.31 10.81 21.96
N PRO A 214 3.13 11.95 22.65
CA PRO A 214 3.78 13.20 22.27
C PRO A 214 5.14 13.42 22.98
N ASP A 215 5.43 12.67 24.03
CA ASP A 215 6.61 12.86 24.89
C ASP A 215 7.40 11.56 25.10
N PHE A 216 8.65 11.57 24.67
CA PHE A 216 9.58 10.44 24.71
C PHE A 216 10.75 10.69 25.67
N ARG A 217 10.75 11.78 26.45
CA ARG A 217 11.88 12.16 27.31
C ARG A 217 12.19 11.12 28.38
N ALA A 218 11.16 10.45 28.94
CA ALA A 218 11.37 9.43 29.95
C ALA A 218 12.13 8.19 29.42
N PRO A 219 11.71 7.52 28.34
CA PRO A 219 12.48 6.42 27.76
C PRO A 219 13.84 6.89 27.20
N LEU A 220 13.94 8.08 26.58
CA LEU A 220 15.21 8.63 26.09
C LEU A 220 16.21 8.90 27.19
N THR A 221 15.78 9.35 28.37
CA THR A 221 16.65 9.53 29.55
C THR A 221 17.27 8.21 29.99
N LYS A 222 16.46 7.12 30.02
CA LYS A 222 16.96 5.78 30.35
C LYS A 222 17.96 5.27 29.30
N ILE A 223 17.70 5.56 28.03
CA ILE A 223 18.59 5.22 26.90
C ILE A 223 19.91 5.98 27.05
N LYS A 224 19.85 7.29 27.28
CA LYS A 224 21.05 8.13 27.47
C LYS A 224 21.96 7.59 28.58
N ALA A 225 21.38 7.14 29.69
CA ALA A 225 22.14 6.58 30.83
C ALA A 225 22.93 5.30 30.47
N ARG A 226 22.61 4.62 29.37
CA ARG A 226 23.32 3.44 28.87
C ARG A 226 24.43 3.75 27.87
N ASN A 227 24.58 5.01 27.50
CA ASN A 227 25.60 5.51 26.59
C ASN A 227 25.74 4.65 25.31
N PRO A 228 24.64 4.47 24.51
CA PRO A 228 24.69 3.73 23.26
C PRO A 228 25.45 4.53 22.19
N GLU A 229 25.98 3.84 21.18
CA GLU A 229 26.62 4.44 20.00
C GLU A 229 25.60 4.82 18.90
N ALA A 230 24.38 4.28 18.97
CA ALA A 230 23.26 4.66 18.12
C ALA A 230 21.93 4.31 18.80
N LEU A 231 20.86 4.93 18.30
CA LEU A 231 19.47 4.65 18.67
C LEU A 231 18.74 4.04 17.47
N ILE A 232 18.13 2.87 17.64
CA ILE A 232 17.29 2.21 16.63
C ILE A 232 15.83 2.50 16.98
N VAL A 233 15.11 3.11 16.03
CA VAL A 233 13.71 3.52 16.18
C VAL A 233 12.87 2.92 15.05
N PRO A 234 12.50 1.63 15.15
CA PRO A 234 11.52 1.05 14.24
C PRO A 234 10.14 1.61 14.57
N GLY A 235 9.56 2.36 13.66
CA GLY A 235 8.28 3.06 13.87
C GLY A 235 7.94 3.94 12.67
N TYR A 236 6.95 4.81 12.84
CA TYR A 236 6.50 5.67 11.77
C TYR A 236 7.04 7.08 11.91
N TYR A 237 6.96 7.83 10.81
CA TYR A 237 7.64 9.11 10.62
C TYR A 237 7.26 10.18 11.65
N THR A 238 6.01 10.18 12.14
CA THR A 238 5.55 11.20 13.09
C THR A 238 6.27 11.07 14.42
N GLU A 239 6.24 9.89 15.04
CA GLU A 239 6.96 9.65 16.29
C GLU A 239 8.48 9.68 16.09
N ALA A 240 8.98 9.16 14.98
CA ALA A 240 10.42 9.19 14.67
C ALA A 240 10.98 10.61 14.63
N GLY A 241 10.28 11.55 13.98
CA GLY A 241 10.66 12.97 13.97
C GLY A 241 10.63 13.60 15.35
N LEU A 242 9.59 13.32 16.14
CA LEU A 242 9.48 13.81 17.53
C LEU A 242 10.57 13.21 18.44
N ILE A 243 10.84 11.91 18.32
CA ILE A 243 11.90 11.20 19.05
C ILE A 243 13.25 11.82 18.73
N ALA A 244 13.56 12.08 17.46
CA ALA A 244 14.81 12.70 17.07
C ALA A 244 14.98 14.08 17.71
N ARG A 245 13.97 14.94 17.65
CA ARG A 245 14.00 16.26 18.32
C ARG A 245 14.26 16.14 19.81
N GLN A 246 13.47 15.35 20.51
CA GLN A 246 13.59 15.20 21.97
C GLN A 246 14.91 14.53 22.36
N ALA A 247 15.44 13.61 21.53
CA ALA A 247 16.76 13.03 21.74
C ALA A 247 17.86 14.12 21.69
N ARG A 248 17.83 14.99 20.68
CA ARG A 248 18.79 16.10 20.56
C ARG A 248 18.66 17.13 21.70
N GLU A 249 17.42 17.48 22.11
CA GLU A 249 17.14 18.32 23.27
C GLU A 249 17.76 17.75 24.56
N LEU A 250 17.75 16.43 24.71
CA LEU A 250 18.38 15.74 25.84
C LEU A 250 19.90 15.55 25.68
N GLY A 251 20.50 16.02 24.57
CA GLY A 251 21.93 15.87 24.29
C GLY A 251 22.33 14.47 23.84
N ILE A 252 21.41 13.69 23.30
CA ILE A 252 21.71 12.43 22.59
C ILE A 252 22.10 12.79 21.15
N THR A 253 23.38 12.76 20.83
CA THR A 253 23.93 13.21 19.53
C THR A 253 24.30 12.05 18.60
N VAL A 254 24.17 10.80 19.06
CA VAL A 254 24.47 9.61 18.28
C VAL A 254 23.52 9.47 17.07
N PRO A 255 23.91 8.73 16.00
CA PRO A 255 23.02 8.43 14.89
C PRO A 255 21.73 7.75 15.35
N ILE A 256 20.62 8.08 14.67
CA ILE A 256 19.34 7.41 14.87
C ILE A 256 19.03 6.66 13.57
N LEU A 257 18.67 5.38 13.66
CA LEU A 257 18.38 4.52 12.52
C LEU A 257 16.93 4.03 12.59
N GLY A 258 16.25 4.03 11.45
CA GLY A 258 14.89 3.56 11.33
C GLY A 258 14.66 2.64 10.12
N GLY A 259 13.42 2.25 9.95
CA GLY A 259 12.96 1.46 8.82
C GLY A 259 12.19 2.30 7.80
N ASP A 260 11.60 1.63 6.81
CA ASP A 260 10.82 2.23 5.72
C ASP A 260 9.58 3.01 6.19
N GLY A 261 9.10 2.74 7.40
CA GLY A 261 8.06 3.52 8.05
C GLY A 261 8.41 5.01 8.32
N TRP A 262 9.66 5.40 8.07
CA TRP A 262 10.08 6.81 8.13
C TRP A 262 9.83 7.56 6.81
N GLU A 263 9.43 6.85 5.76
CA GLU A 263 9.25 7.44 4.43
C GLU A 263 8.07 8.40 4.39
N SER A 264 8.38 9.66 4.56
CA SER A 264 7.48 10.80 4.42
C SER A 264 8.30 12.09 4.37
N GLU A 265 7.82 13.12 3.67
CA GLU A 265 8.37 14.47 3.78
C GLU A 265 8.13 15.06 5.18
N LYS A 266 7.04 14.66 5.83
CA LYS A 266 6.71 15.07 7.20
C LYS A 266 7.76 14.68 8.24
N LEU A 267 8.54 13.62 7.98
CA LEU A 267 9.67 13.26 8.86
C LEU A 267 10.63 14.44 9.08
N ILE A 268 11.03 15.10 7.98
CA ILE A 268 11.95 16.23 8.02
C ILE A 268 11.24 17.48 8.54
N GLU A 269 9.98 17.71 8.17
CA GLU A 269 9.22 18.85 8.71
C GLU A 269 9.06 18.77 10.24
N ILE A 270 8.80 17.56 10.78
CA ILE A 270 8.61 17.33 12.22
C ILE A 270 9.96 17.36 12.96
N GLY A 271 10.95 16.64 12.44
CA GLY A 271 12.23 16.46 13.10
C GLY A 271 13.18 17.63 12.93
N GLY A 272 13.05 18.39 11.82
CA GLY A 272 13.95 19.52 11.49
C GLY A 272 15.40 19.09 11.45
N ASP A 273 16.28 19.96 11.94
CA ASP A 273 17.73 19.73 12.01
C ASP A 273 18.13 18.52 12.87
N ALA A 274 17.25 18.06 13.76
CA ALA A 274 17.48 16.88 14.57
C ALA A 274 17.60 15.59 13.75
N MET A 275 17.07 15.59 12.52
CA MET A 275 17.18 14.47 11.59
C MET A 275 18.53 14.36 10.89
N ASN A 276 19.35 15.41 10.89
CA ASN A 276 20.67 15.34 10.25
C ASN A 276 21.54 14.23 10.89
N GLY A 277 22.13 13.39 10.05
CA GLY A 277 22.87 12.21 10.48
C GLY A 277 22.01 11.04 10.97
N CYS A 278 20.71 11.06 10.67
CA CYS A 278 19.82 9.91 10.84
C CYS A 278 19.75 9.11 9.53
N TYR A 279 19.50 7.81 9.66
CA TYR A 279 19.45 6.88 8.54
C TYR A 279 18.18 6.04 8.59
N TYR A 280 17.63 5.68 7.42
CA TYR A 280 16.52 4.74 7.37
C TYR A 280 16.53 3.91 6.09
N THR A 281 15.98 2.71 6.14
CA THR A 281 15.81 1.87 4.97
C THR A 281 14.61 2.32 4.16
N ASN A 282 14.71 2.20 2.83
CA ASN A 282 13.64 2.57 1.91
C ASN A 282 13.60 1.62 0.72
N HIS A 283 12.56 1.72 -0.11
CA HIS A 283 12.33 0.86 -1.26
C HIS A 283 13.06 1.34 -2.51
N TRP A 284 13.34 2.63 -2.62
CA TRP A 284 14.08 3.26 -3.71
C TRP A 284 14.54 4.67 -3.32
N SER A 285 15.41 5.25 -4.17
CA SER A 285 15.84 6.64 -4.07
C SER A 285 15.47 7.40 -5.34
N LEU A 286 15.08 8.68 -5.20
CA LEU A 286 14.71 9.56 -6.34
C LEU A 286 15.80 9.67 -7.41
N ASP A 287 17.07 9.40 -7.05
CA ASP A 287 18.21 9.51 -7.97
C ASP A 287 18.32 8.34 -8.97
N GLN A 288 17.48 7.31 -8.83
CA GLN A 288 17.53 6.14 -9.71
C GLN A 288 16.97 6.45 -11.11
N PRO A 289 17.74 6.27 -12.20
CA PRO A 289 17.33 6.67 -13.55
C PRO A 289 16.05 6.01 -14.06
N GLN A 290 15.80 4.75 -13.69
CA GLN A 290 14.61 4.00 -14.12
C GLN A 290 13.30 4.55 -13.59
N LEU A 291 13.35 5.37 -12.53
CA LEU A 291 12.17 6.00 -11.91
C LEU A 291 11.74 7.28 -12.63
N GLN A 292 12.61 7.88 -13.46
CA GLN A 292 12.36 9.21 -14.01
C GLN A 292 11.07 9.34 -14.82
N PRO A 293 10.61 8.35 -15.63
CA PRO A 293 9.32 8.42 -16.30
C PRO A 293 8.15 8.54 -15.31
N PHE A 294 8.15 7.73 -14.24
CA PHE A 294 7.14 7.76 -13.17
C PHE A 294 7.19 9.10 -12.42
N VAL A 295 8.36 9.54 -12.00
CA VAL A 295 8.56 10.81 -11.27
C VAL A 295 8.05 11.98 -12.10
N THR A 296 8.35 12.00 -13.39
CA THR A 296 7.88 13.06 -14.32
C THR A 296 6.35 13.05 -14.45
N ALA A 297 5.74 11.89 -14.64
CA ALA A 297 4.29 11.74 -14.72
C ALA A 297 3.60 12.15 -13.41
N TYR A 298 4.15 11.73 -12.27
CA TYR A 298 3.63 12.07 -10.95
C TYR A 298 3.70 13.58 -10.69
N ARG A 299 4.87 14.22 -10.91
CA ARG A 299 5.05 15.67 -10.78
C ARG A 299 4.08 16.45 -11.68
N SER A 300 3.91 16.01 -12.92
CA SER A 300 2.98 16.64 -13.86
C SER A 300 1.54 16.63 -13.36
N LYS A 301 1.12 15.52 -12.74
CA LYS A 301 -0.26 15.34 -12.28
C LYS A 301 -0.53 15.95 -10.90
N TYR A 302 0.39 15.79 -9.95
CA TYR A 302 0.16 16.15 -8.55
C TYR A 302 0.92 17.38 -8.08
N GLN A 303 1.82 17.93 -8.90
CA GLN A 303 2.66 19.10 -8.58
C GLN A 303 3.50 18.90 -7.30
N SER A 304 3.89 17.66 -7.01
CA SER A 304 4.68 17.24 -5.86
C SER A 304 5.61 16.08 -6.22
N GLU A 305 6.60 15.81 -5.36
CA GLU A 305 7.48 14.66 -5.50
C GLU A 305 6.74 13.37 -5.08
N PRO A 306 6.92 12.24 -5.80
CA PRO A 306 6.48 10.96 -5.30
C PRO A 306 7.42 10.47 -4.19
N ASP A 307 6.85 9.82 -3.18
CA ASP A 307 7.59 9.02 -2.23
C ASP A 307 7.65 7.53 -2.64
N ALA A 308 8.35 6.70 -1.86
CA ALA A 308 8.49 5.29 -2.16
C ALA A 308 7.16 4.53 -2.13
N ILE A 309 6.25 4.94 -1.28
CA ILE A 309 4.92 4.34 -1.13
C ILE A 309 4.08 4.57 -2.39
N ALA A 310 4.12 5.78 -2.95
CA ALA A 310 3.42 6.10 -4.20
C ALA A 310 3.92 5.22 -5.35
N GLY A 311 5.24 4.98 -5.45
CA GLY A 311 5.81 4.07 -6.45
C GLY A 311 5.35 2.62 -6.28
N LEU A 312 5.31 2.12 -5.04
CA LEU A 312 4.83 0.76 -4.73
C LEU A 312 3.33 0.60 -5.00
N ALA A 313 2.53 1.61 -4.69
CA ALA A 313 1.09 1.61 -4.97
C ALA A 313 0.79 1.70 -6.47
N TYR A 314 1.59 2.46 -7.21
CA TYR A 314 1.55 2.47 -8.67
C TYR A 314 1.85 1.07 -9.24
N ASP A 315 2.91 0.42 -8.79
CA ASP A 315 3.25 -0.94 -9.20
C ASP A 315 2.17 -1.95 -8.84
N ALA A 316 1.54 -1.83 -7.65
CA ALA A 316 0.41 -2.65 -7.25
C ALA A 316 -0.77 -2.52 -8.23
N GLY A 317 -1.09 -1.29 -8.64
CA GLY A 317 -2.11 -1.01 -9.65
C GLY A 317 -1.75 -1.62 -11.01
N LYS A 318 -0.52 -1.45 -11.46
CA LYS A 318 -0.06 -1.96 -12.76
C LYS A 318 -0.03 -3.49 -12.81
N VAL A 319 0.42 -4.16 -11.76
CA VAL A 319 0.36 -5.64 -11.64
C VAL A 319 -1.09 -6.13 -11.64
N LEU A 320 -1.97 -5.48 -10.89
CA LEU A 320 -3.39 -5.81 -10.88
C LEU A 320 -4.02 -5.64 -12.27
N PHE A 321 -3.74 -4.55 -12.97
CA PHE A 321 -4.30 -4.32 -14.31
C PHE A 321 -3.75 -5.33 -15.32
N ALA A 322 -2.50 -5.74 -15.22
CA ALA A 322 -1.94 -6.82 -16.03
C ALA A 322 -2.65 -8.17 -15.77
N ALA A 323 -2.93 -8.49 -14.49
CA ALA A 323 -3.66 -9.70 -14.12
C ALA A 323 -5.12 -9.67 -14.61
N LEU A 324 -5.79 -8.53 -14.56
CA LEU A 324 -7.13 -8.33 -15.11
C LEU A 324 -7.14 -8.43 -16.64
N GLN A 325 -6.15 -7.85 -17.33
CA GLN A 325 -6.01 -7.94 -18.78
C GLN A 325 -5.80 -9.39 -19.22
N LYS A 326 -4.95 -10.14 -18.50
CA LYS A 326 -4.76 -11.56 -18.74
C LYS A 326 -6.06 -12.33 -18.57
N LEU A 327 -6.82 -12.09 -17.49
CA LEU A 327 -8.10 -12.73 -17.27
C LEU A 327 -9.11 -12.40 -18.36
N ALA A 328 -9.16 -11.13 -18.80
CA ALA A 328 -10.05 -10.71 -19.88
C ALA A 328 -9.74 -11.41 -21.23
N THR A 329 -8.46 -11.73 -21.46
CA THR A 329 -8.01 -12.43 -22.67
C THR A 329 -8.26 -13.93 -22.59
N ASP A 330 -7.87 -14.57 -21.47
CA ASP A 330 -7.88 -16.03 -21.32
C ASP A 330 -9.29 -16.56 -21.00
N ASP A 331 -10.09 -15.80 -20.25
CA ASP A 331 -11.45 -16.16 -19.86
C ASP A 331 -12.36 -14.94 -19.74
N PRO A 332 -12.88 -14.44 -20.88
CA PRO A 332 -13.75 -13.25 -20.88
C PRO A 332 -15.02 -13.41 -20.04
N ALA A 333 -15.52 -14.66 -19.86
CA ALA A 333 -16.71 -14.91 -19.05
C ALA A 333 -16.41 -14.72 -17.54
N ALA A 334 -15.29 -15.26 -17.06
CA ALA A 334 -14.83 -15.04 -15.70
C ALA A 334 -14.50 -13.54 -15.48
N PHE A 335 -13.86 -12.88 -16.43
CA PHE A 335 -13.59 -11.44 -16.32
C PHE A 335 -14.87 -10.63 -16.14
N LYS A 336 -15.91 -10.90 -16.93
CA LYS A 336 -17.23 -10.25 -16.79
C LYS A 336 -17.89 -10.53 -15.43
N ALA A 337 -17.67 -11.73 -14.87
CA ALA A 337 -18.19 -12.09 -13.55
C ALA A 337 -17.55 -11.32 -12.39
N LEU A 338 -16.43 -10.59 -12.60
CA LEU A 338 -15.86 -9.67 -11.61
C LEU A 338 -16.60 -8.32 -11.53
N ALA A 339 -17.49 -8.01 -12.48
CA ALA A 339 -18.22 -6.75 -12.45
C ALA A 339 -19.01 -6.58 -11.15
N SER A 340 -19.15 -5.35 -10.67
CA SER A 340 -19.74 -5.03 -9.36
C SER A 340 -21.21 -5.46 -9.22
N ASN A 341 -21.93 -5.61 -10.34
CA ASN A 341 -23.31 -6.11 -10.36
C ASN A 341 -23.41 -7.64 -10.39
N SER A 342 -22.29 -8.37 -10.47
CA SER A 342 -22.25 -9.83 -10.46
C SER A 342 -22.20 -10.39 -9.03
N SER A 343 -22.70 -11.62 -8.83
CA SER A 343 -22.73 -12.28 -7.52
C SER A 343 -22.72 -13.81 -7.67
N GLY A 344 -22.63 -14.52 -6.54
CA GLY A 344 -22.69 -15.98 -6.48
C GLY A 344 -21.42 -16.68 -6.94
N GLU A 345 -21.54 -17.98 -7.24
CA GLU A 345 -20.41 -18.87 -7.52
C GLU A 345 -19.53 -18.42 -8.70
N ALA A 346 -20.15 -17.83 -9.73
CA ALA A 346 -19.42 -17.35 -10.91
C ALA A 346 -18.43 -16.23 -10.53
N ARG A 347 -18.83 -15.31 -9.64
CA ARG A 347 -17.95 -14.24 -9.14
C ARG A 347 -16.82 -14.80 -8.28
N VAL A 348 -17.12 -15.74 -7.39
CA VAL A 348 -16.12 -16.42 -6.55
C VAL A 348 -15.10 -17.16 -7.43
N ALA A 349 -15.57 -17.92 -8.43
CA ALA A 349 -14.68 -18.60 -9.37
C ALA A 349 -13.79 -17.61 -10.17
N ALA A 350 -14.35 -16.46 -10.55
CA ALA A 350 -13.61 -15.41 -11.24
C ALA A 350 -12.55 -14.77 -10.33
N SER A 351 -12.87 -14.54 -9.06
CA SER A 351 -11.94 -14.01 -8.07
C SER A 351 -10.74 -14.95 -7.83
N ARG A 352 -10.98 -16.27 -7.79
CA ARG A 352 -9.90 -17.27 -7.72
C ARG A 352 -8.95 -17.17 -8.92
N LYS A 353 -9.48 -17.02 -10.13
CA LYS A 353 -8.65 -16.83 -11.33
C LYS A 353 -7.87 -15.52 -11.31
N LEU A 354 -8.48 -14.44 -10.81
CA LEU A 354 -7.76 -13.17 -10.62
C LEU A 354 -6.61 -13.35 -9.63
N ARG A 355 -6.86 -13.98 -8.46
CA ARG A 355 -5.85 -14.33 -7.47
C ARG A 355 -4.69 -15.10 -8.12
N ASP A 356 -5.00 -16.12 -8.89
CA ASP A 356 -4.00 -16.98 -9.54
C ASP A 356 -3.17 -16.20 -10.57
N ASN A 357 -3.80 -15.29 -11.32
CA ASN A 357 -3.09 -14.40 -12.25
C ASN A 357 -2.17 -13.41 -11.52
N ILE A 358 -2.58 -12.85 -10.38
CA ILE A 358 -1.72 -12.01 -9.55
C ILE A 358 -0.54 -12.85 -9.04
N ALA A 359 -0.80 -14.05 -8.49
CA ALA A 359 0.24 -14.95 -7.97
C ALA A 359 1.26 -15.40 -9.04
N ALA A 360 0.83 -15.44 -10.30
CA ALA A 360 1.68 -15.80 -11.43
C ALA A 360 2.59 -14.66 -11.92
N THR A 361 2.59 -13.48 -11.28
CA THR A 361 3.45 -12.36 -11.67
C THR A 361 4.92 -12.75 -11.60
N ARG A 362 5.63 -12.67 -12.73
CA ARG A 362 7.07 -12.93 -12.88
C ARG A 362 7.68 -11.86 -13.77
N ASP A 363 8.86 -11.41 -13.39
CA ASP A 363 9.72 -10.49 -14.13
C ASP A 363 8.98 -9.24 -14.66
N TYR A 364 7.96 -8.79 -13.92
CA TYR A 364 7.22 -7.59 -14.28
C TYR A 364 8.11 -6.37 -14.07
N ALA A 365 8.27 -5.56 -15.12
CA ALA A 365 9.06 -4.33 -15.07
C ALA A 365 8.29 -3.23 -14.34
N GLY A 366 8.39 -3.18 -13.02
CA GLY A 366 7.81 -2.12 -12.19
C GLY A 366 8.75 -0.91 -12.07
N VAL A 367 8.19 0.23 -11.67
CA VAL A 367 8.98 1.45 -11.41
C VAL A 367 9.87 1.28 -10.17
N THR A 368 9.44 0.50 -9.21
CA THR A 368 10.23 0.17 -8.01
C THR A 368 11.15 -1.04 -8.20
N GLY A 369 11.45 -1.41 -9.45
CA GLY A 369 12.26 -2.56 -9.83
C GLY A 369 11.46 -3.74 -10.36
N THR A 370 12.15 -4.80 -10.77
CA THR A 370 11.51 -6.03 -11.28
C THR A 370 10.71 -6.71 -10.19
N ILE A 371 9.46 -7.09 -10.51
CA ILE A 371 8.54 -7.72 -9.58
C ILE A 371 8.32 -9.17 -9.98
N SER A 372 8.74 -10.08 -9.12
CA SER A 372 8.41 -11.51 -9.19
C SER A 372 7.91 -11.94 -7.81
N LEU A 373 6.68 -12.44 -7.76
CA LEU A 373 6.09 -12.92 -6.51
C LEU A 373 6.57 -14.34 -6.22
N ASP A 374 7.03 -14.58 -5.00
CA ASP A 374 7.41 -15.93 -4.55
C ASP A 374 6.19 -16.81 -4.22
N ALA A 375 6.43 -18.04 -3.76
CA ALA A 375 5.38 -18.97 -3.35
C ALA A 375 4.53 -18.43 -2.16
N ASN A 376 5.08 -17.51 -1.38
CA ASN A 376 4.38 -16.84 -0.28
C ASN A 376 3.78 -15.48 -0.70
N ARG A 377 3.77 -15.18 -2.01
CA ARG A 377 3.17 -13.97 -2.60
C ARG A 377 3.87 -12.67 -2.19
N ASN A 378 5.17 -12.75 -1.89
CA ASN A 378 6.03 -11.62 -1.57
C ASN A 378 6.88 -11.25 -2.77
N ALA A 379 7.01 -9.96 -3.03
CA ALA A 379 8.00 -9.46 -3.98
C ALA A 379 9.40 -9.49 -3.36
N ARG A 380 10.40 -9.86 -4.17
CA ARG A 380 11.81 -9.71 -3.80
C ARG A 380 12.32 -8.40 -4.33
N LYS A 381 12.86 -7.58 -3.47
CA LYS A 381 13.35 -6.25 -3.82
C LYS A 381 14.61 -5.92 -3.02
N PRO A 382 15.53 -5.13 -3.61
CA PRO A 382 16.63 -4.56 -2.84
C PRO A 382 16.11 -3.56 -1.81
N ILE A 383 16.95 -3.26 -0.83
CA ILE A 383 16.74 -2.18 0.13
C ILE A 383 17.75 -1.08 -0.18
N VAL A 384 17.33 0.17 -0.18
CA VAL A 384 18.22 1.32 -0.13
C VAL A 384 18.25 1.88 1.28
N VAL A 385 19.40 2.42 1.68
CA VAL A 385 19.56 3.18 2.92
C VAL A 385 19.63 4.65 2.54
N ILE A 386 18.82 5.46 3.20
CA ILE A 386 18.76 6.92 3.03
C ILE A 386 19.41 7.56 4.27
N GLU A 387 20.27 8.54 4.05
CA GLU A 387 20.76 9.47 5.06
C GLU A 387 19.95 10.77 4.97
N VAL A 388 19.56 11.32 6.11
CA VAL A 388 19.07 12.71 6.16
C VAL A 388 20.26 13.61 6.41
N LYS A 389 20.56 14.48 5.43
CA LYS A 389 21.70 15.39 5.45
C LYS A 389 21.27 16.77 4.95
N ASP A 390 21.52 17.80 5.78
CA ASP A 390 21.15 19.19 5.46
C ASP A 390 19.68 19.33 5.04
N GLY A 391 18.79 18.62 5.76
CA GLY A 391 17.35 18.59 5.48
C GLY A 391 16.94 17.88 4.19
N LYS A 392 17.83 17.08 3.59
CA LYS A 392 17.58 16.33 2.36
C LYS A 392 17.75 14.84 2.55
N LYS A 393 16.98 14.06 1.80
CA LYS A 393 17.12 12.62 1.69
C LYS A 393 18.23 12.31 0.69
N VAL A 394 19.29 11.63 1.13
CA VAL A 394 20.48 11.32 0.30
C VAL A 394 20.70 9.81 0.30
N PHE A 395 20.96 9.23 -0.87
CA PHE A 395 21.32 7.81 -0.96
C PHE A 395 22.63 7.53 -0.19
N ALA A 396 22.63 6.55 0.70
CA ALA A 396 23.79 6.15 1.49
C ALA A 396 24.32 4.76 1.10
N ALA A 397 23.45 3.78 0.87
CA ALA A 397 23.84 2.42 0.54
C ALA A 397 22.70 1.65 -0.15
N SER A 398 23.02 0.52 -0.76
CA SER A 398 22.06 -0.48 -1.24
C SER A 398 22.41 -1.86 -0.67
N MET A 399 21.36 -2.62 -0.34
CA MET A 399 21.47 -3.99 0.17
C MET A 399 20.66 -4.92 -0.71
N GLU A 400 21.31 -5.92 -1.28
CA GLU A 400 20.65 -6.96 -2.08
C GLU A 400 20.20 -8.10 -1.16
N GLN A 401 19.02 -8.62 -1.44
CA GLN A 401 18.53 -9.82 -0.77
C GLN A 401 19.29 -11.03 -1.31
N SER A 402 19.99 -11.75 -0.44
CA SER A 402 20.68 -12.99 -0.82
C SER A 402 19.69 -13.96 -1.49
N ALA A 403 20.16 -14.66 -2.55
CA ALA A 403 19.38 -15.75 -3.11
C ALA A 403 19.05 -16.76 -1.99
N PRO A 404 17.86 -17.40 -2.00
CA PRO A 404 17.62 -18.47 -1.04
C PRO A 404 18.68 -19.53 -1.23
N THR A 405 19.25 -19.95 -0.14
CA THR A 405 20.05 -21.19 -0.15
C THR A 405 19.14 -22.33 -0.59
N PRO A 406 19.49 -23.10 -1.61
CA PRO A 406 18.65 -24.19 -2.16
C PRO A 406 18.29 -25.24 -1.12
#